data_6bf095a32bdbbbfd546f69b19cd507ff
#
_entry.id   6bf095a32bdbbbfd546f69b19cd507ff
#
_cell.length_a   1.000
_cell.length_b   1.000
_cell.length_c   1.000
_cell.angle_alpha   90.00
_cell.angle_beta   90.00
_cell.angle_gamma   90.00
#
_symmetry.space_group_name_H-M   'P 1'
#
loop_
_entity.id
_entity.type
_entity.pdbx_description
1 polymer ?
#
loop_
_entity_poly.entity_id
_entity_poly.type
_entity_poly.pdbx_seq_one_letter_code
_entity_poly.pdbx_strand_id
1 'polypeptide(L)'
;MDLYTQYALAAAKMAVDDSGMDLEAVNKDRIGVVFGVGIGGIHTFEEEAGAYALTGKELGPKYNPFFIPKMIADIASGHISIMYGFHGPNYTTTSACASSTNALADAFNLIRLGKADMILSGGAEAAIWPAGVGGFNAMKALSTRNDDPEHASRPFSASRDGFVMGEGAGCLILEELEHAKARGAKIYAEMAGAGMSADAHHITASHPEGLGAKLVMERALEDAEMKPEDIDYINVHGTSTHVGDISEAKAIKDVFGSHAYELNISSTKSMTGHLLGAAGAVEAMASVMAVKEDIIPPTINHEEDDKDEEIDYNLNFTFNTAQKRTVRAALSNTFGFGGHNACVILSLIHISEPTRHAQI
;
A
#
# COMPACT_ATOMS: atom_id res chain seq x y z
N MET A 1 -19.21 14.05 -2.12
CA MET A 1 -17.94 13.31 -2.30
C MET A 1 -18.25 11.84 -2.34
N ASP A 2 -17.54 11.06 -3.16
CA ASP A 2 -17.57 9.60 -3.08
C ASP A 2 -16.91 9.11 -1.78
N LEU A 3 -17.18 7.87 -1.37
CA LEU A 3 -16.75 7.34 -0.07
C LEU A 3 -15.22 7.26 0.05
N TYR A 4 -14.51 6.85 -1.02
CA TYR A 4 -13.06 6.80 -0.99
C TYR A 4 -12.42 8.17 -0.70
N THR A 5 -13.01 9.26 -1.23
CA THR A 5 -12.55 10.62 -0.95
C THR A 5 -12.78 11.01 0.51
N GLN A 6 -13.90 10.56 1.11
CA GLN A 6 -14.17 10.79 2.53
C GLN A 6 -13.15 10.09 3.42
N TYR A 7 -12.79 8.82 3.09
CA TYR A 7 -11.73 8.10 3.79
C TYR A 7 -10.38 8.81 3.65
N ALA A 8 -10.04 9.28 2.44
CA ALA A 8 -8.79 10.00 2.21
C ALA A 8 -8.69 11.28 3.09
N LEU A 9 -9.77 12.07 3.15
CA LEU A 9 -9.82 13.28 3.99
C LEU A 9 -9.70 12.96 5.48
N ALA A 10 -10.35 11.90 5.94
CA ALA A 10 -10.26 11.46 7.34
C ALA A 10 -8.83 11.02 7.69
N ALA A 11 -8.21 10.20 6.85
CA ALA A 11 -6.83 9.75 7.05
C ALA A 11 -5.82 10.92 6.98
N ALA A 12 -6.00 11.85 6.03
CA ALA A 12 -5.16 13.04 5.93
C ALA A 12 -5.30 13.93 7.18
N LYS A 13 -6.53 14.10 7.69
CA LYS A 13 -6.74 14.85 8.94
C LYS A 13 -6.02 14.19 10.12
N MET A 14 -6.13 12.88 10.28
CA MET A 14 -5.44 12.17 11.35
C MET A 14 -3.91 12.32 11.23
N ALA A 15 -3.37 12.23 10.02
CA ALA A 15 -1.93 12.41 9.79
C ALA A 15 -1.46 13.84 10.10
N VAL A 16 -2.22 14.87 9.70
CA VAL A 16 -1.91 16.27 10.02
C VAL A 16 -1.96 16.50 11.52
N ASP A 17 -2.99 16.01 12.20
CA ASP A 17 -3.13 16.14 13.66
C ASP A 17 -1.95 15.46 14.40
N ASP A 18 -1.56 14.24 13.98
CA ASP A 18 -0.45 13.48 14.60
C ASP A 18 0.93 14.11 14.33
N SER A 19 1.09 14.77 13.18
CA SER A 19 2.36 15.40 12.79
C SER A 19 2.78 16.57 13.70
N GLY A 20 1.84 17.15 14.41
CA GLY A 20 2.06 18.34 15.22
C GLY A 20 2.52 19.57 14.43
N MET A 21 2.30 19.61 13.08
CA MET A 21 2.67 20.78 12.28
C MET A 21 1.78 21.99 12.63
N ASP A 22 2.42 23.15 12.73
CA ASP A 22 1.69 24.42 12.86
C ASP A 22 1.29 24.90 11.46
N LEU A 23 0.02 24.75 11.11
CA LEU A 23 -0.54 25.11 9.81
C LEU A 23 -0.44 26.60 9.47
N GLU A 24 -0.22 27.47 10.47
CA GLU A 24 -0.03 28.90 10.25
C GLU A 24 1.45 29.28 10.04
N ALA A 25 2.37 28.42 10.48
CA ALA A 25 3.81 28.67 10.39
C ALA A 25 4.48 27.95 9.21
N VAL A 26 3.94 26.82 8.74
CA VAL A 26 4.53 26.03 7.65
C VAL A 26 4.39 26.73 6.29
N ASN A 27 5.38 26.55 5.43
CA ASN A 27 5.33 27.05 4.07
C ASN A 27 4.45 26.15 3.20
N LYS A 28 3.18 26.52 3.04
CA LYS A 28 2.17 25.76 2.29
C LYS A 28 2.50 25.56 0.81
N ASP A 29 3.33 26.43 0.23
CA ASP A 29 3.77 26.30 -1.17
C ASP A 29 4.78 25.14 -1.36
N ARG A 30 5.33 24.64 -0.26
CA ARG A 30 6.30 23.54 -0.21
C ARG A 30 5.69 22.23 0.31
N ILE A 31 4.38 22.18 0.55
CA ILE A 31 3.68 20.98 0.98
C ILE A 31 2.84 20.42 -0.17
N GLY A 32 3.13 19.18 -0.56
CA GLY A 32 2.43 18.47 -1.62
C GLY A 32 1.43 17.44 -1.10
N VAL A 33 0.63 16.89 -2.02
CA VAL A 33 -0.31 15.78 -1.78
C VAL A 33 -0.21 14.79 -2.94
N VAL A 34 0.24 13.58 -2.67
CA VAL A 34 0.35 12.50 -3.66
C VAL A 34 -0.35 11.26 -3.10
N PHE A 35 -1.51 10.92 -3.64
CA PHE A 35 -2.33 9.81 -3.16
C PHE A 35 -2.47 8.71 -4.21
N GLY A 36 -2.49 7.46 -3.77
CA GLY A 36 -2.80 6.31 -4.60
C GLY A 36 -4.29 5.96 -4.56
N VAL A 37 -4.90 5.82 -5.73
CA VAL A 37 -6.30 5.38 -5.86
C VAL A 37 -6.37 4.39 -7.03
N GLY A 38 -6.88 3.18 -6.78
CA GLY A 38 -6.90 2.13 -7.79
C GLY A 38 -8.09 2.26 -8.75
N ILE A 39 -9.30 2.39 -8.21
CA ILE A 39 -10.55 2.43 -8.96
C ILE A 39 -11.22 3.80 -8.88
N GLY A 40 -11.22 4.41 -7.69
CA GLY A 40 -11.89 5.69 -7.47
C GLY A 40 -13.40 5.55 -7.26
N GLY A 41 -14.18 6.50 -7.77
CA GLY A 41 -15.60 6.65 -7.49
C GLY A 41 -16.53 5.67 -8.21
N ILE A 42 -16.27 4.36 -8.09
CA ILE A 42 -17.09 3.30 -8.72
C ILE A 42 -18.53 3.32 -8.21
N HIS A 43 -18.74 3.64 -6.93
CA HIS A 43 -20.07 3.78 -6.34
C HIS A 43 -20.86 4.92 -7.04
N THR A 44 -20.25 6.11 -7.12
CA THR A 44 -20.86 7.24 -7.84
C THR A 44 -21.15 6.90 -9.30
N PHE A 45 -20.24 6.17 -9.97
CA PHE A 45 -20.45 5.75 -11.36
C PHE A 45 -21.65 4.80 -11.48
N GLU A 46 -21.75 3.78 -10.64
CA GLU A 46 -22.83 2.80 -10.67
C GLU A 46 -24.19 3.47 -10.42
N GLU A 47 -24.28 4.37 -9.42
CA GLU A 47 -25.53 5.09 -9.12
C GLU A 47 -25.99 5.96 -10.30
N GLU A 48 -25.11 6.80 -10.85
CA GLU A 48 -25.46 7.76 -11.91
C GLU A 48 -25.74 7.04 -13.25
N ALA A 49 -24.88 6.07 -13.64
CA ALA A 49 -25.06 5.30 -14.85
C ALA A 49 -26.27 4.35 -14.76
N GLY A 50 -26.50 3.76 -13.61
CA GLY A 50 -27.67 2.91 -13.33
C GLY A 50 -28.97 3.70 -13.38
N ALA A 51 -29.04 4.87 -12.76
CA ALA A 51 -30.19 5.75 -12.82
C ALA A 51 -30.52 6.17 -14.27
N TYR A 52 -29.50 6.53 -15.06
CA TYR A 52 -29.69 6.82 -16.48
C TYR A 52 -30.19 5.62 -17.27
N ALA A 53 -29.63 4.43 -17.05
CA ALA A 53 -30.05 3.22 -17.76
C ALA A 53 -31.50 2.84 -17.49
N LEU A 54 -31.99 3.10 -16.28
CA LEU A 54 -33.35 2.77 -15.85
C LEU A 54 -34.40 3.82 -16.30
N THR A 55 -34.03 5.10 -16.29
CA THR A 55 -35.00 6.19 -16.43
C THR A 55 -34.68 7.21 -17.52
N GLY A 56 -33.44 7.30 -17.97
CA GLY A 56 -32.95 8.43 -18.76
C GLY A 56 -33.05 8.32 -20.27
N LYS A 57 -33.35 7.13 -20.82
CA LYS A 57 -33.33 6.89 -22.28
C LYS A 57 -34.35 7.73 -23.03
N GLU A 58 -35.51 8.01 -22.43
CA GLU A 58 -36.58 8.84 -23.06
C GLU A 58 -36.36 10.34 -22.84
N LEU A 59 -35.69 10.72 -21.73
CA LEU A 59 -35.54 12.13 -21.30
C LEU A 59 -34.14 12.70 -21.58
N GLY A 60 -33.23 11.86 -22.12
CA GLY A 60 -31.81 12.20 -22.27
C GLY A 60 -31.04 12.13 -20.95
N PRO A 61 -29.69 12.18 -21.00
CA PRO A 61 -28.87 12.05 -19.82
C PRO A 61 -29.01 13.24 -18.87
N LYS A 62 -29.42 12.97 -17.63
CA LYS A 62 -29.52 13.96 -16.55
C LYS A 62 -28.59 13.49 -15.41
N TYR A 63 -27.30 13.71 -15.55
CA TYR A 63 -26.32 13.43 -14.54
C TYR A 63 -26.24 14.56 -13.50
N ASN A 64 -25.81 14.19 -12.28
CA ASN A 64 -25.44 15.16 -11.27
C ASN A 64 -24.29 16.06 -11.81
N PRO A 65 -24.34 17.40 -11.68
CA PRO A 65 -23.25 18.29 -12.13
C PRO A 65 -21.87 17.92 -11.54
N PHE A 66 -21.84 17.27 -10.40
CA PHE A 66 -20.62 16.79 -9.73
C PHE A 66 -20.29 15.31 -10.02
N PHE A 67 -20.98 14.68 -10.99
CA PHE A 67 -20.73 13.28 -11.32
C PHE A 67 -19.25 13.01 -11.61
N ILE A 68 -18.69 13.72 -12.58
CA ILE A 68 -17.28 13.55 -12.95
C ILE A 68 -16.34 13.89 -11.78
N PRO A 69 -16.44 15.07 -11.12
CA PRO A 69 -15.58 15.37 -9.96
C PRO A 69 -15.69 14.41 -8.78
N LYS A 70 -16.80 13.69 -8.62
CA LYS A 70 -16.92 12.66 -7.59
C LYS A 70 -16.26 11.35 -7.99
N MET A 71 -16.26 11.04 -9.29
CA MET A 71 -15.83 9.75 -9.82
C MET A 71 -14.33 9.67 -10.04
N ILE A 72 -13.69 10.73 -10.52
CA ILE A 72 -12.27 10.69 -10.92
C ILE A 72 -11.34 10.50 -9.72
N ALA A 73 -10.31 9.66 -9.91
CA ALA A 73 -9.42 9.19 -8.85
C ALA A 73 -8.59 10.30 -8.19
N ASP A 74 -8.26 11.36 -8.93
CA ASP A 74 -7.38 12.45 -8.47
C ASP A 74 -8.05 13.43 -7.50
N ILE A 75 -9.38 13.37 -7.40
CA ILE A 75 -10.12 14.37 -6.61
C ILE A 75 -9.83 14.26 -5.10
N ALA A 76 -9.41 13.10 -4.61
CA ALA A 76 -8.98 12.93 -3.23
C ALA A 76 -7.78 13.83 -2.89
N SER A 77 -6.72 13.79 -3.73
CA SER A 77 -5.56 14.68 -3.59
C SER A 77 -5.97 16.16 -3.67
N GLY A 78 -6.84 16.50 -4.63
CA GLY A 78 -7.37 17.86 -4.79
C GLY A 78 -8.12 18.36 -3.55
N HIS A 79 -8.99 17.54 -2.98
CA HIS A 79 -9.74 17.93 -1.78
C HIS A 79 -8.84 18.10 -0.55
N ILE A 80 -7.83 17.26 -0.36
CA ILE A 80 -6.86 17.42 0.74
C ILE A 80 -6.11 18.74 0.58
N SER A 81 -5.62 19.04 -0.63
CA SER A 81 -4.94 20.28 -0.94
C SER A 81 -5.80 21.52 -0.67
N ILE A 82 -7.06 21.50 -1.10
CA ILE A 82 -8.04 22.58 -0.86
C ILE A 82 -8.30 22.76 0.64
N MET A 83 -8.45 21.64 1.39
CA MET A 83 -8.77 21.66 2.81
C MET A 83 -7.70 22.39 3.65
N TYR A 84 -6.43 22.24 3.28
CA TYR A 84 -5.30 22.78 4.05
C TYR A 84 -4.63 23.99 3.38
N GLY A 85 -4.95 24.29 2.13
CA GLY A 85 -4.29 25.33 1.33
C GLY A 85 -2.88 24.93 0.94
N PHE A 86 -2.62 23.66 0.64
CA PHE A 86 -1.30 23.19 0.20
C PHE A 86 -1.14 23.36 -1.31
N HIS A 87 -0.05 23.97 -1.73
CA HIS A 87 0.19 24.42 -3.12
C HIS A 87 1.38 23.69 -3.77
N GLY A 88 2.01 22.74 -3.10
CA GLY A 88 3.07 21.91 -3.66
C GLY A 88 2.53 20.90 -4.71
N PRO A 89 3.37 19.94 -5.13
CA PRO A 89 2.93 18.92 -6.10
C PRO A 89 1.64 18.23 -5.66
N ASN A 90 0.65 18.15 -6.57
CA ASN A 90 -0.66 17.57 -6.28
C ASN A 90 -1.11 16.68 -7.43
N TYR A 91 -1.18 15.37 -7.22
CA TYR A 91 -1.68 14.40 -8.19
C TYR A 91 -1.97 13.04 -7.55
N THR A 92 -2.53 12.14 -8.35
CA THR A 92 -2.85 10.77 -7.93
C THR A 92 -2.11 9.77 -8.81
N THR A 93 -1.56 8.74 -8.19
CA THR A 93 -1.03 7.55 -8.87
C THR A 93 -2.11 6.49 -8.99
N THR A 94 -2.20 5.86 -10.17
CA THR A 94 -3.12 4.75 -10.42
C THR A 94 -2.35 3.60 -11.05
N SER A 95 -2.12 2.56 -10.27
CA SER A 95 -1.44 1.31 -10.65
C SER A 95 -2.07 0.10 -9.95
N ALA A 96 -3.42 0.09 -9.97
CA ALA A 96 -4.23 -0.95 -9.30
C ALA A 96 -3.83 -1.10 -7.82
N CYS A 97 -3.52 -2.33 -7.37
CA CYS A 97 -3.19 -2.60 -5.97
C CYS A 97 -1.85 -1.97 -5.52
N ALA A 98 -0.99 -1.54 -6.44
CA ALA A 98 0.28 -0.87 -6.14
C ALA A 98 0.16 0.66 -6.01
N SER A 99 -1.04 1.23 -6.20
CA SER A 99 -1.24 2.68 -6.30
C SER A 99 -0.65 3.47 -5.14
N SER A 100 -0.97 3.11 -3.90
CA SER A 100 -0.47 3.86 -2.74
C SER A 100 1.02 3.67 -2.46
N THR A 101 1.59 2.50 -2.77
CA THR A 101 3.04 2.31 -2.67
C THR A 101 3.77 3.14 -3.72
N ASN A 102 3.24 3.24 -4.95
CA ASN A 102 3.77 4.17 -5.94
C ASN A 102 3.63 5.62 -5.51
N ALA A 103 2.52 6.01 -4.88
CA ALA A 103 2.36 7.35 -4.33
C ALA A 103 3.44 7.68 -3.29
N LEU A 104 3.75 6.74 -2.39
CA LEU A 104 4.82 6.89 -1.41
C LEU A 104 6.19 6.99 -2.07
N ALA A 105 6.48 6.16 -3.07
CA ALA A 105 7.73 6.19 -3.84
C ALA A 105 7.90 7.52 -4.58
N ASP A 106 6.84 8.03 -5.21
CA ASP A 106 6.87 9.32 -5.90
C ASP A 106 7.05 10.49 -4.92
N ALA A 107 6.34 10.48 -3.79
CA ALA A 107 6.49 11.50 -2.74
C ALA A 107 7.94 11.54 -2.20
N PHE A 108 8.51 10.37 -1.94
CA PHE A 108 9.91 10.23 -1.52
C PHE A 108 10.88 10.85 -2.55
N ASN A 109 10.71 10.50 -3.82
CA ASN A 109 11.54 11.04 -4.89
C ASN A 109 11.38 12.54 -5.08
N LEU A 110 10.17 13.09 -4.98
CA LEU A 110 9.93 14.53 -5.06
C LEU A 110 10.61 15.30 -3.94
N ILE A 111 10.63 14.77 -2.72
CA ILE A 111 11.36 15.37 -1.59
C ILE A 111 12.86 15.29 -1.83
N ARG A 112 13.40 14.13 -2.22
CA ARG A 112 14.84 13.96 -2.57
C ARG A 112 15.28 14.92 -3.67
N LEU A 113 14.42 15.23 -4.62
CA LEU A 113 14.67 16.19 -5.70
C LEU A 113 14.45 17.65 -5.29
N GLY A 114 14.14 17.94 -4.03
CA GLY A 114 13.89 19.28 -3.52
C GLY A 114 12.63 19.95 -4.10
N LYS A 115 11.64 19.18 -4.60
CA LYS A 115 10.41 19.73 -5.17
C LYS A 115 9.36 20.06 -4.11
N ALA A 116 9.45 19.47 -2.94
CA ALA A 116 8.65 19.73 -1.76
C ALA A 116 9.49 19.52 -0.51
N ASP A 117 9.11 20.13 0.61
CA ASP A 117 9.69 19.87 1.91
C ASP A 117 8.88 18.82 2.67
N MET A 118 7.57 18.78 2.42
CA MET A 118 6.65 17.79 2.97
C MET A 118 5.66 17.32 1.90
N ILE A 119 5.24 16.07 1.98
CA ILE A 119 4.17 15.52 1.14
C ILE A 119 3.26 14.63 2.00
N LEU A 120 1.96 14.91 1.97
CA LEU A 120 0.95 13.98 2.43
C LEU A 120 0.80 12.90 1.37
N SER A 121 1.13 11.67 1.71
CA SER A 121 1.12 10.55 0.78
C SER A 121 0.47 9.32 1.39
N GLY A 122 -0.17 8.53 0.56
CA GLY A 122 -0.86 7.34 0.98
C GLY A 122 -1.83 6.86 -0.07
N GLY A 123 -3.00 6.40 0.33
CA GLY A 123 -4.02 5.97 -0.62
C GLY A 123 -5.38 5.76 0.01
N ALA A 124 -6.39 5.71 -0.84
CA ALA A 124 -7.78 5.49 -0.44
C ALA A 124 -8.51 4.64 -1.47
N GLU A 125 -9.40 3.77 -1.00
CA GLU A 125 -10.27 2.98 -1.85
C GLU A 125 -11.58 2.64 -1.15
N ALA A 126 -12.70 2.60 -1.89
CA ALA A 126 -14.02 2.21 -1.39
C ALA A 126 -14.78 1.49 -2.51
N ALA A 127 -14.36 0.26 -2.82
CA ALA A 127 -14.88 -0.51 -3.93
C ALA A 127 -15.81 -1.67 -3.50
N ILE A 128 -16.16 -1.78 -2.21
CA ILE A 128 -17.12 -2.79 -1.71
C ILE A 128 -18.55 -2.33 -2.05
N TRP A 129 -18.87 -2.42 -3.33
CA TRP A 129 -20.13 -2.05 -3.94
C TRP A 129 -20.51 -3.10 -5.01
N PRO A 130 -21.78 -3.25 -5.41
CA PRO A 130 -22.18 -4.29 -6.35
C PRO A 130 -21.31 -4.40 -7.60
N ALA A 131 -20.96 -3.27 -8.25
CA ALA A 131 -20.10 -3.29 -9.44
C ALA A 131 -18.66 -3.74 -9.11
N GLY A 132 -18.08 -3.28 -8.00
CA GLY A 132 -16.75 -3.68 -7.56
C GLY A 132 -16.68 -5.16 -7.20
N VAL A 133 -17.56 -5.61 -6.30
CA VAL A 133 -17.65 -7.02 -5.89
C VAL A 133 -18.01 -7.92 -7.08
N GLY A 134 -19.00 -7.51 -7.89
CA GLY A 134 -19.42 -8.27 -9.07
C GLY A 134 -18.31 -8.40 -10.12
N GLY A 135 -17.53 -7.33 -10.34
CA GLY A 135 -16.40 -7.33 -11.27
C GLY A 135 -15.30 -8.31 -10.85
N PHE A 136 -14.85 -8.26 -9.60
CA PHE A 136 -13.84 -9.19 -9.08
C PHE A 136 -14.35 -10.63 -8.97
N ASN A 137 -15.62 -10.81 -8.62
CA ASN A 137 -16.26 -12.12 -8.59
C ASN A 137 -16.35 -12.77 -9.99
N ALA A 138 -16.66 -11.98 -11.02
CA ALA A 138 -16.68 -12.46 -12.41
C ALA A 138 -15.31 -12.98 -12.88
N MET A 139 -14.23 -12.46 -12.32
CA MET A 139 -12.85 -12.92 -12.56
C MET A 139 -12.47 -14.12 -11.68
N LYS A 140 -13.33 -14.57 -10.77
CA LYS A 140 -13.04 -15.59 -9.75
C LYS A 140 -11.82 -15.24 -8.89
N ALA A 141 -11.65 -13.95 -8.59
CA ALA A 141 -10.52 -13.46 -7.82
C ALA A 141 -10.81 -13.40 -6.30
N LEU A 142 -12.10 -13.36 -5.92
CA LEU A 142 -12.52 -13.27 -4.52
C LEU A 142 -12.66 -14.65 -3.89
N SER A 143 -12.36 -14.71 -2.59
CA SER A 143 -12.74 -15.87 -1.76
C SER A 143 -14.27 -16.06 -1.77
N THR A 144 -14.69 -17.31 -1.83
CA THR A 144 -16.09 -17.72 -1.77
C THR A 144 -16.49 -18.34 -0.42
N ARG A 145 -15.61 -18.26 0.58
CA ARG A 145 -15.80 -18.81 1.93
C ARG A 145 -16.77 -17.96 2.76
N ASN A 146 -18.04 -17.89 2.32
CA ASN A 146 -19.10 -17.10 2.98
C ASN A 146 -19.70 -17.79 4.20
N ASP A 147 -19.46 -19.07 4.38
CA ASP A 147 -19.82 -19.87 5.54
C ASP A 147 -18.87 -19.65 6.74
N ASP A 148 -17.66 -19.16 6.47
CA ASP A 148 -16.65 -18.87 7.48
C ASP A 148 -15.85 -17.58 7.10
N PRO A 149 -16.51 -16.41 7.11
CA PRO A 149 -15.93 -15.18 6.57
C PRO A 149 -14.74 -14.66 7.39
N GLU A 150 -14.69 -14.92 8.69
CA GLU A 150 -13.60 -14.50 9.58
C GLU A 150 -12.27 -15.18 9.21
N HIS A 151 -12.30 -16.38 8.63
CA HIS A 151 -11.15 -17.14 8.20
C HIS A 151 -10.97 -17.18 6.66
N ALA A 152 -11.67 -16.32 5.91
CA ALA A 152 -11.64 -16.34 4.45
C ALA A 152 -10.30 -15.84 3.89
N SER A 153 -9.71 -14.78 4.47
CA SER A 153 -8.38 -14.32 4.09
C SER A 153 -7.33 -15.14 4.85
N ARG A 154 -6.66 -16.05 4.15
CA ARG A 154 -5.68 -17.00 4.71
C ARG A 154 -4.42 -17.13 3.82
N PRO A 155 -3.63 -16.05 3.69
CA PRO A 155 -2.43 -16.06 2.86
C PRO A 155 -1.51 -17.23 3.19
N PHE A 156 -0.93 -17.84 2.17
CA PHE A 156 0.00 -18.98 2.24
C PHE A 156 -0.60 -20.31 2.72
N SER A 157 -1.88 -20.41 3.02
CA SER A 157 -2.55 -21.67 3.34
C SER A 157 -2.96 -22.41 2.07
N ALA A 158 -2.92 -23.74 2.07
CA ALA A 158 -3.31 -24.57 0.91
C ALA A 158 -4.79 -24.35 0.53
N SER A 159 -5.65 -24.17 1.51
CA SER A 159 -7.11 -23.99 1.34
C SER A 159 -7.53 -22.56 0.97
N ARG A 160 -6.58 -21.64 0.68
CA ARG A 160 -6.89 -20.28 0.21
C ARG A 160 -7.57 -20.33 -1.16
N ASP A 161 -8.57 -19.49 -1.39
CA ASP A 161 -9.40 -19.53 -2.60
C ASP A 161 -9.61 -18.16 -3.26
N GLY A 162 -8.87 -17.14 -2.83
CA GLY A 162 -8.97 -15.78 -3.36
C GLY A 162 -8.85 -14.72 -2.27
N PHE A 163 -8.81 -13.46 -2.67
CA PHE A 163 -8.71 -12.38 -1.70
C PHE A 163 -10.08 -11.97 -1.14
N VAL A 164 -10.05 -11.33 0.03
CA VAL A 164 -11.20 -10.66 0.65
C VAL A 164 -11.03 -9.17 0.42
N MET A 165 -12.05 -8.50 -0.13
CA MET A 165 -12.00 -7.05 -0.33
C MET A 165 -12.06 -6.31 1.02
N GLY A 166 -11.20 -5.30 1.16
CA GLY A 166 -11.29 -4.29 2.20
C GLY A 166 -11.47 -2.89 1.57
N GLU A 167 -11.85 -1.92 2.37
CA GLU A 167 -11.90 -0.51 1.98
C GLU A 167 -11.43 0.40 3.12
N GLY A 168 -10.95 1.59 2.79
CA GLY A 168 -10.43 2.53 3.74
C GLY A 168 -9.35 3.43 3.14
N ALA A 169 -8.53 4.02 4.00
CA ALA A 169 -7.41 4.87 3.61
C ALA A 169 -6.27 4.80 4.62
N GLY A 170 -5.05 5.09 4.15
CA GLY A 170 -3.89 5.39 4.96
C GLY A 170 -3.22 6.67 4.49
N CYS A 171 -2.68 7.46 5.41
CA CYS A 171 -1.92 8.67 5.08
C CYS A 171 -0.68 8.76 5.97
N LEU A 172 0.47 8.96 5.32
CA LEU A 172 1.73 9.28 5.96
C LEU A 172 2.16 10.67 5.52
N ILE A 173 2.85 11.39 6.40
CA ILE A 173 3.53 12.62 6.04
C ILE A 173 5.01 12.29 5.87
N LEU A 174 5.47 12.36 4.63
CA LEU A 174 6.88 12.30 4.29
C LEU A 174 7.44 13.71 4.38
N GLU A 175 8.60 13.86 5.01
CA GLU A 175 9.20 15.16 5.26
C GLU A 175 10.72 15.07 5.14
N GLU A 176 11.34 16.10 4.59
CA GLU A 176 12.80 16.21 4.53
C GLU A 176 13.36 16.20 5.97
N LEU A 177 14.43 15.44 6.19
CA LEU A 177 14.91 15.12 7.53
C LEU A 177 15.33 16.35 8.35
N GLU A 178 16.08 17.28 7.76
CA GLU A 178 16.55 18.48 8.47
C GLU A 178 15.39 19.47 8.71
N HIS A 179 14.41 19.50 7.80
CA HIS A 179 13.18 20.26 8.01
C HIS A 179 12.37 19.68 9.20
N ALA A 180 12.23 18.35 9.27
CA ALA A 180 11.55 17.67 10.38
C ALA A 180 12.27 17.92 11.72
N LYS A 181 13.58 17.79 11.77
CA LYS A 181 14.40 18.10 12.95
C LYS A 181 14.28 19.55 13.38
N ALA A 182 14.32 20.49 12.45
CA ALA A 182 14.26 21.92 12.74
C ALA A 182 12.96 22.35 13.43
N ARG A 183 11.83 21.71 13.11
CA ARG A 183 10.53 21.94 13.76
C ARG A 183 10.26 21.04 14.98
N GLY A 184 11.20 20.14 15.32
CA GLY A 184 11.03 19.19 16.43
C GLY A 184 9.97 18.11 16.15
N ALA A 185 9.83 17.67 14.91
CA ALA A 185 8.87 16.64 14.53
C ALA A 185 9.13 15.31 15.23
N LYS A 186 8.05 14.59 15.55
CA LYS A 186 8.14 13.20 15.97
C LYS A 186 8.39 12.31 14.75
N ILE A 187 9.59 11.80 14.63
CA ILE A 187 9.97 10.92 13.53
C ILE A 187 9.66 9.47 13.92
N TYR A 188 8.89 8.77 13.09
CA TYR A 188 8.53 7.36 13.29
C TYR A 188 9.55 6.41 12.67
N ALA A 189 9.95 6.69 11.44
CA ALA A 189 10.94 5.96 10.67
C ALA A 189 11.43 6.85 9.52
N GLU A 190 12.45 6.42 8.82
CA GLU A 190 12.85 6.94 7.52
C GLU A 190 12.31 6.06 6.39
N MET A 191 12.03 6.64 5.26
CA MET A 191 11.88 5.91 4.02
C MET A 191 13.26 5.83 3.37
N ALA A 192 13.87 4.64 3.41
CA ALA A 192 15.25 4.46 3.00
C ALA A 192 15.40 4.26 1.49
N GLY A 193 14.41 3.65 0.86
CA GLY A 193 14.43 3.41 -0.59
C GLY A 193 13.10 2.95 -1.14
N ALA A 194 12.98 2.99 -2.47
CA ALA A 194 11.80 2.55 -3.21
C ALA A 194 12.19 1.83 -4.49
N GLY A 195 11.41 0.82 -4.86
CA GLY A 195 11.56 0.08 -6.11
C GLY A 195 10.26 0.04 -6.90
N MET A 196 10.39 0.01 -8.22
CA MET A 196 9.28 -0.19 -9.15
C MET A 196 9.70 -1.14 -10.26
N SER A 197 8.79 -2.04 -10.68
CA SER A 197 9.02 -2.97 -11.79
C SER A 197 7.71 -3.30 -12.50
N ALA A 198 7.80 -4.06 -13.57
CA ALA A 198 6.65 -4.64 -14.26
C ALA A 198 6.90 -6.13 -14.47
N ASP A 199 5.84 -6.95 -14.34
CA ASP A 199 5.89 -8.37 -14.68
C ASP A 199 6.04 -8.62 -16.18
N ALA A 200 5.46 -7.74 -17.00
CA ALA A 200 5.41 -7.86 -18.46
C ALA A 200 4.96 -9.28 -18.91
N HIS A 201 4.00 -9.86 -18.20
CA HIS A 201 3.58 -11.26 -18.36
C HIS A 201 2.11 -11.40 -18.72
N HIS A 202 1.20 -10.98 -17.82
CA HIS A 202 -0.24 -11.13 -17.97
C HIS A 202 -0.98 -9.95 -17.35
N ILE A 203 -2.22 -9.67 -17.81
CA ILE A 203 -3.00 -8.52 -17.35
C ILE A 203 -3.41 -8.61 -15.86
N THR A 204 -3.60 -9.82 -15.33
CA THR A 204 -4.08 -10.03 -13.95
C THR A 204 -3.26 -11.03 -13.14
N ALA A 205 -2.53 -11.94 -13.78
CA ALA A 205 -1.75 -12.96 -13.09
C ALA A 205 -0.30 -12.48 -12.88
N SER A 206 0.24 -12.73 -11.69
CA SER A 206 1.66 -12.56 -11.40
C SER A 206 2.52 -13.48 -12.26
N HIS A 207 3.76 -13.08 -12.52
CA HIS A 207 4.72 -13.95 -13.20
C HIS A 207 4.98 -15.20 -12.34
N PRO A 208 4.84 -16.43 -12.89
CA PRO A 208 4.89 -17.68 -12.08
C PRO A 208 6.19 -17.86 -11.29
N GLU A 209 7.31 -17.36 -11.86
CA GLU A 209 8.62 -17.40 -11.21
C GLU A 209 8.94 -16.12 -10.39
N GLY A 210 7.96 -15.26 -10.16
CA GLY A 210 8.14 -14.06 -9.35
C GLY A 210 9.10 -13.01 -9.91
N LEU A 211 9.33 -12.96 -11.23
CA LEU A 211 10.34 -12.08 -11.83
C LEU A 211 10.13 -10.62 -11.48
N GLY A 212 8.92 -10.09 -11.62
CA GLY A 212 8.64 -8.69 -11.29
C GLY A 212 8.76 -8.40 -9.79
N ALA A 213 8.30 -9.33 -8.95
CA ALA A 213 8.44 -9.26 -7.50
C ALA A 213 9.92 -9.26 -7.06
N LYS A 214 10.74 -10.11 -7.69
CA LYS A 214 12.19 -10.12 -7.48
C LYS A 214 12.81 -8.78 -7.85
N LEU A 215 12.59 -8.32 -9.08
CA LEU A 215 13.16 -7.07 -9.59
C LEU A 215 12.78 -5.86 -8.75
N VAL A 216 11.56 -5.79 -8.23
CA VAL A 216 11.12 -4.65 -7.44
C VAL A 216 11.83 -4.60 -6.08
N MET A 217 12.02 -5.75 -5.43
CA MET A 217 12.77 -5.85 -4.16
C MET A 217 14.26 -5.53 -4.37
N GLU A 218 14.89 -6.07 -5.41
CA GLU A 218 16.29 -5.77 -5.76
C GLU A 218 16.49 -4.26 -5.99
N ARG A 219 15.58 -3.60 -6.74
CA ARG A 219 15.64 -2.16 -6.98
C ARG A 219 15.42 -1.32 -5.73
N ALA A 220 14.54 -1.75 -4.83
CA ALA A 220 14.35 -1.07 -3.57
C ALA A 220 15.60 -1.16 -2.67
N LEU A 221 16.25 -2.32 -2.62
CA LEU A 221 17.52 -2.51 -1.91
C LEU A 221 18.64 -1.66 -2.53
N GLU A 222 18.73 -1.62 -3.87
CA GLU A 222 19.70 -0.79 -4.58
C GLU A 222 19.50 0.70 -4.28
N ASP A 223 18.24 1.20 -4.34
CA ASP A 223 17.91 2.60 -4.05
C ASP A 223 18.18 2.99 -2.59
N ALA A 224 17.99 2.02 -1.67
CA ALA A 224 18.29 2.19 -0.25
C ALA A 224 19.80 2.04 0.08
N GLU A 225 20.63 1.62 -0.87
CA GLU A 225 22.03 1.21 -0.64
C GLU A 225 22.17 0.14 0.47
N MET A 226 21.15 -0.72 0.59
CA MET A 226 21.06 -1.78 1.60
C MET A 226 21.30 -3.16 1.00
N LYS A 227 21.75 -4.09 1.86
CA LYS A 227 21.89 -5.50 1.51
C LYS A 227 20.68 -6.29 1.98
N PRO A 228 20.41 -7.48 1.39
CA PRO A 228 19.35 -8.36 1.89
C PRO A 228 19.40 -8.62 3.41
N GLU A 229 20.61 -8.74 3.99
CA GLU A 229 20.82 -9.02 5.41
C GLU A 229 20.44 -7.85 6.34
N ASP A 230 20.20 -6.66 5.79
CA ASP A 230 19.78 -5.49 6.57
C ASP A 230 18.26 -5.49 6.82
N ILE A 231 17.50 -6.30 6.07
CA ILE A 231 16.04 -6.41 6.21
C ILE A 231 15.68 -7.48 7.23
N ASP A 232 14.91 -7.09 8.24
CA ASP A 232 14.43 -8.00 9.30
C ASP A 232 12.97 -8.43 9.10
N TYR A 233 12.18 -7.67 8.33
CA TYR A 233 10.77 -7.93 8.10
C TYR A 233 10.32 -7.59 6.68
N ILE A 234 9.48 -8.44 6.11
CA ILE A 234 8.77 -8.19 4.84
C ILE A 234 7.27 -8.22 5.09
N ASN A 235 6.61 -7.08 4.89
CA ASN A 235 5.16 -7.03 4.73
C ASN A 235 4.85 -7.35 3.26
N VAL A 236 4.34 -8.54 3.03
CA VAL A 236 4.15 -9.07 1.68
C VAL A 236 2.84 -8.59 1.06
N HIS A 237 2.77 -8.67 -0.25
CA HIS A 237 1.50 -8.49 -0.96
C HIS A 237 0.48 -9.55 -0.52
N GLY A 238 0.84 -10.83 -0.51
CA GLY A 238 0.17 -11.92 0.19
C GLY A 238 -1.36 -11.83 0.22
N THR A 239 -2.01 -11.92 -0.95
CA THR A 239 -3.46 -11.65 -1.07
C THR A 239 -4.36 -12.86 -0.79
N SER A 240 -3.81 -14.00 -0.38
CA SER A 240 -4.58 -15.25 -0.26
C SER A 240 -5.03 -15.79 -1.62
N THR A 241 -4.26 -15.51 -2.67
CA THR A 241 -4.45 -16.09 -4.01
C THR A 241 -3.40 -17.15 -4.28
N HIS A 242 -3.80 -18.24 -4.97
CA HIS A 242 -2.92 -19.40 -5.14
C HIS A 242 -1.59 -19.02 -5.81
N VAL A 243 -1.64 -18.49 -7.02
CA VAL A 243 -0.44 -18.14 -7.81
C VAL A 243 0.35 -16.97 -7.21
N GLY A 244 -0.34 -15.96 -6.69
CA GLY A 244 0.29 -14.76 -6.14
C GLY A 244 1.18 -15.07 -4.95
N ASP A 245 0.69 -15.83 -3.99
CA ASP A 245 1.41 -16.16 -2.77
C ASP A 245 2.64 -17.06 -3.05
N ILE A 246 2.49 -18.05 -3.96
CA ILE A 246 3.62 -18.91 -4.41
C ILE A 246 4.69 -18.07 -5.10
N SER A 247 4.28 -17.22 -6.04
CA SER A 247 5.19 -16.36 -6.81
C SER A 247 6.00 -15.43 -5.90
N GLU A 248 5.35 -14.81 -4.91
CA GLU A 248 6.02 -13.92 -3.96
C GLU A 248 6.98 -14.68 -3.03
N ALA A 249 6.57 -15.84 -2.51
CA ALA A 249 7.45 -16.67 -1.68
C ALA A 249 8.72 -17.12 -2.43
N LYS A 250 8.60 -17.49 -3.72
CA LYS A 250 9.75 -17.79 -4.60
C LYS A 250 10.67 -16.56 -4.76
N ALA A 251 10.10 -15.41 -5.07
CA ALA A 251 10.86 -14.17 -5.26
C ALA A 251 11.64 -13.77 -4.00
N ILE A 252 11.04 -13.92 -2.81
CA ILE A 252 11.71 -13.65 -1.54
C ILE A 252 12.92 -14.58 -1.36
N LYS A 253 12.78 -15.87 -1.63
CA LYS A 253 13.90 -16.81 -1.56
C LYS A 253 15.03 -16.46 -2.53
N ASP A 254 14.67 -16.02 -3.73
CA ASP A 254 15.65 -15.65 -4.77
C ASP A 254 16.44 -14.38 -4.41
N VAL A 255 15.77 -13.38 -3.80
CA VAL A 255 16.42 -12.12 -3.43
C VAL A 255 17.24 -12.27 -2.16
N PHE A 256 16.70 -12.93 -1.14
CA PHE A 256 17.30 -12.98 0.20
C PHE A 256 18.16 -14.21 0.45
N GLY A 257 18.14 -15.22 -0.43
CA GLY A 257 18.95 -16.42 -0.32
C GLY A 257 18.79 -17.12 1.03
N SER A 258 19.88 -17.38 1.74
CA SER A 258 19.84 -17.99 3.07
C SER A 258 19.20 -17.06 4.12
N HIS A 259 19.31 -15.75 3.95
CA HIS A 259 18.71 -14.77 4.88
C HIS A 259 17.17 -14.80 4.87
N ALA A 260 16.54 -15.31 3.80
CA ALA A 260 15.08 -15.49 3.74
C ALA A 260 14.53 -16.32 4.93
N TYR A 261 15.34 -17.22 5.47
CA TYR A 261 14.97 -18.06 6.63
C TYR A 261 15.20 -17.38 8.00
N GLU A 262 15.86 -16.24 8.01
CA GLU A 262 16.21 -15.50 9.23
C GLU A 262 15.28 -14.29 9.46
N LEU A 263 14.68 -13.75 8.40
CA LEU A 263 13.74 -12.63 8.47
C LEU A 263 12.30 -13.10 8.72
N ASN A 264 11.47 -12.18 9.16
CA ASN A 264 10.03 -12.43 9.27
C ASN A 264 9.28 -11.99 8.00
N ILE A 265 8.25 -12.74 7.67
CA ILE A 265 7.32 -12.45 6.58
C ILE A 265 5.92 -12.39 7.19
N SER A 266 5.10 -11.41 6.82
CA SER A 266 3.68 -11.50 7.15
C SER A 266 2.80 -10.76 6.14
N SER A 267 1.57 -11.26 5.97
CA SER A 267 0.51 -10.58 5.26
C SER A 267 -0.51 -10.00 6.22
N THR A 268 -0.50 -8.68 6.38
CA THR A 268 -1.54 -7.98 7.17
C THR A 268 -2.91 -8.02 6.51
N LYS A 269 -3.00 -8.40 5.22
CA LYS A 269 -4.28 -8.63 4.53
C LYS A 269 -5.09 -9.77 5.11
N SER A 270 -4.46 -10.67 5.88
CA SER A 270 -5.19 -11.67 6.67
C SER A 270 -6.14 -11.03 7.70
N MET A 271 -5.82 -9.82 8.19
CA MET A 271 -6.59 -9.08 9.18
C MET A 271 -7.43 -7.95 8.57
N THR A 272 -6.90 -7.25 7.57
CA THR A 272 -7.54 -6.05 6.98
C THR A 272 -8.36 -6.35 5.73
N GLY A 273 -8.18 -7.53 5.11
CA GLY A 273 -8.56 -7.73 3.73
C GLY A 273 -7.65 -6.94 2.76
N HIS A 274 -7.94 -6.99 1.48
CA HIS A 274 -7.21 -6.30 0.44
C HIS A 274 -7.87 -4.97 0.10
N LEU A 275 -7.28 -3.85 0.54
CA LEU A 275 -7.80 -2.50 0.32
C LEU A 275 -7.49 -1.93 -1.08
N LEU A 276 -7.13 -2.78 -2.04
CA LEU A 276 -6.84 -2.40 -3.43
C LEU A 276 -5.84 -1.23 -3.50
N GLY A 277 -6.22 -0.10 -4.08
CA GLY A 277 -5.35 1.07 -4.21
C GLY A 277 -4.86 1.66 -2.87
N ALA A 278 -5.56 1.43 -1.77
CA ALA A 278 -5.17 1.88 -0.43
C ALA A 278 -4.26 0.88 0.32
N ALA A 279 -4.14 -0.36 -0.16
CA ALA A 279 -3.47 -1.44 0.57
C ALA A 279 -2.04 -1.08 0.98
N GLY A 280 -1.22 -0.61 0.05
CA GLY A 280 0.18 -0.29 0.32
C GLY A 280 0.39 0.82 1.34
N ALA A 281 -0.53 1.77 1.47
CA ALA A 281 -0.47 2.81 2.49
C ALA A 281 -0.65 2.24 3.91
N VAL A 282 -1.64 1.37 4.08
CA VAL A 282 -1.90 0.71 5.38
C VAL A 282 -0.76 -0.24 5.74
N GLU A 283 -0.23 -0.95 4.75
CA GLU A 283 0.91 -1.88 4.92
C GLU A 283 2.22 -1.14 5.23
N ALA A 284 2.45 0.01 4.59
CA ALA A 284 3.58 0.87 4.95
C ALA A 284 3.46 1.39 6.39
N MET A 285 2.25 1.80 6.83
CA MET A 285 2.02 2.19 8.23
C MET A 285 2.30 1.05 9.19
N ALA A 286 1.85 -0.17 8.88
CA ALA A 286 2.14 -1.36 9.68
C ALA A 286 3.65 -1.64 9.74
N SER A 287 4.37 -1.46 8.64
CA SER A 287 5.82 -1.63 8.55
C SER A 287 6.57 -0.55 9.34
N VAL A 288 6.14 0.71 9.29
CA VAL A 288 6.65 1.80 10.14
C VAL A 288 6.51 1.45 11.61
N MET A 289 5.34 0.95 12.01
CA MET A 289 5.10 0.58 13.40
C MET A 289 5.89 -0.65 13.82
N ALA A 290 6.11 -1.61 12.92
CA ALA A 290 6.96 -2.77 13.20
C ALA A 290 8.41 -2.36 13.48
N VAL A 291 8.96 -1.46 12.66
CA VAL A 291 10.31 -0.88 12.85
C VAL A 291 10.40 -0.09 14.15
N LYS A 292 9.37 0.68 14.49
CA LYS A 292 9.36 1.54 15.66
C LYS A 292 9.19 0.79 16.98
N GLU A 293 8.33 -0.22 17.02
CA GLU A 293 7.91 -0.90 18.25
C GLU A 293 8.55 -2.28 18.43
N ASP A 294 9.37 -2.72 17.48
CA ASP A 294 10.01 -4.05 17.48
C ASP A 294 8.99 -5.21 17.57
N ILE A 295 7.83 -5.02 16.91
CA ILE A 295 6.74 -5.99 16.89
C ILE A 295 6.30 -6.24 15.44
N ILE A 296 6.39 -7.48 15.00
CA ILE A 296 5.97 -7.89 13.67
C ILE A 296 4.53 -8.42 13.73
N PRO A 297 3.60 -7.82 12.95
CA PRO A 297 2.21 -8.27 12.90
C PRO A 297 2.11 -9.68 12.27
N PRO A 298 1.13 -10.51 12.68
CA PRO A 298 1.02 -11.87 12.17
C PRO A 298 0.31 -11.96 10.82
N THR A 299 0.53 -13.08 10.14
CA THR A 299 -0.42 -13.65 9.17
C THR A 299 -1.37 -14.55 9.94
N ILE A 300 -2.64 -14.16 10.09
CA ILE A 300 -3.62 -14.97 10.82
C ILE A 300 -4.33 -16.00 9.91
N ASN A 301 -5.14 -16.88 10.50
CA ASN A 301 -5.97 -17.86 9.82
C ASN A 301 -5.21 -19.03 9.17
N HIS A 302 -3.99 -19.30 9.60
CA HIS A 302 -3.24 -20.49 9.15
C HIS A 302 -3.44 -21.66 10.11
N GLU A 303 -3.72 -22.83 9.55
CA GLU A 303 -3.77 -24.11 10.28
C GLU A 303 -2.51 -24.92 9.96
N GLU A 304 -1.96 -25.64 10.96
CA GLU A 304 -0.64 -26.29 10.84
C GLU A 304 -0.60 -27.37 9.75
N ASP A 305 -1.73 -28.02 9.48
CA ASP A 305 -1.89 -29.06 8.45
C ASP A 305 -2.36 -28.51 7.09
N ASP A 306 -2.68 -27.20 6.99
CA ASP A 306 -3.14 -26.55 5.76
C ASP A 306 -1.94 -26.01 4.94
N LYS A 307 -1.08 -26.93 4.49
CA LYS A 307 0.18 -26.62 3.79
C LYS A 307 0.09 -26.88 2.29
N ASP A 308 0.48 -25.86 1.51
CA ASP A 308 0.63 -25.94 0.05
C ASP A 308 2.03 -26.51 -0.29
N GLU A 309 2.08 -27.54 -1.12
CA GLU A 309 3.33 -28.24 -1.51
C GLU A 309 4.32 -27.34 -2.26
N GLU A 310 3.85 -26.24 -2.86
CA GLU A 310 4.70 -25.28 -3.59
C GLU A 310 5.25 -24.16 -2.70
N ILE A 311 4.88 -24.11 -1.41
CA ILE A 311 5.35 -23.11 -0.45
C ILE A 311 6.32 -23.72 0.54
N ASP A 312 7.45 -23.06 0.75
CA ASP A 312 8.48 -23.47 1.71
C ASP A 312 8.16 -22.95 3.12
N TYR A 313 7.58 -23.79 3.96
CA TYR A 313 7.22 -23.43 5.35
C TYR A 313 8.39 -23.42 6.32
N ASN A 314 9.64 -23.54 5.87
CA ASN A 314 10.81 -23.16 6.67
C ASN A 314 10.99 -21.64 6.70
N LEU A 315 10.33 -20.88 5.80
CA LEU A 315 10.20 -19.44 5.89
C LEU A 315 9.35 -19.05 7.10
N ASN A 316 9.72 -17.98 7.80
CA ASN A 316 8.97 -17.52 8.97
C ASN A 316 7.83 -16.58 8.55
N PHE A 317 6.68 -17.12 8.17
CA PHE A 317 5.49 -16.36 7.80
C PHE A 317 4.78 -15.68 9.00
N THR A 318 5.33 -15.74 10.18
CA THR A 318 4.78 -15.11 11.40
C THR A 318 3.32 -15.52 11.64
N PHE A 319 3.02 -16.80 11.53
CA PHE A 319 1.65 -17.28 11.60
C PHE A 319 0.98 -17.05 12.95
N ASN A 320 -0.26 -16.59 12.90
CA ASN A 320 -1.27 -16.45 13.96
C ASN A 320 -0.88 -15.58 15.17
N THR A 321 0.40 -15.37 15.45
CA THR A 321 0.84 -14.63 16.64
C THR A 321 1.92 -13.62 16.27
N ALA A 322 1.75 -12.37 16.70
CA ALA A 322 2.76 -11.34 16.54
C ALA A 322 4.09 -11.75 17.20
N GLN A 323 5.21 -11.44 16.56
CA GLN A 323 6.54 -11.78 17.06
C GLN A 323 7.29 -10.50 17.45
N LYS A 324 7.90 -10.52 18.64
CA LYS A 324 8.82 -9.47 19.09
C LYS A 324 10.23 -9.80 18.64
N ARG A 325 10.83 -8.88 17.92
CA ARG A 325 12.27 -8.91 17.60
C ARG A 325 12.69 -7.51 17.19
N THR A 326 13.98 -7.21 17.26
CA THR A 326 14.50 -5.96 16.70
C THR A 326 14.27 -5.92 15.20
N VAL A 327 13.62 -4.85 14.73
CA VAL A 327 13.33 -4.60 13.31
C VAL A 327 14.05 -3.33 12.90
N ARG A 328 15.25 -3.47 12.34
CA ARG A 328 16.06 -2.33 11.85
C ARG A 328 15.48 -1.74 10.59
N ALA A 329 15.04 -2.62 9.68
CA ALA A 329 14.41 -2.25 8.44
C ALA A 329 13.31 -3.24 8.05
N ALA A 330 12.23 -2.70 7.50
CA ALA A 330 11.10 -3.43 6.95
C ALA A 330 10.89 -3.08 5.48
N LEU A 331 10.59 -4.09 4.67
CA LEU A 331 10.27 -3.97 3.27
C LEU A 331 8.77 -4.22 3.08
N SER A 332 8.07 -3.38 2.32
CA SER A 332 6.64 -3.54 2.03
C SER A 332 6.40 -3.66 0.53
N ASN A 333 5.79 -4.77 0.11
CA ASN A 333 5.52 -5.13 -1.28
C ASN A 333 4.06 -4.93 -1.66
N THR A 334 3.82 -4.40 -2.85
CA THR A 334 2.50 -4.41 -3.49
C THR A 334 2.60 -4.76 -4.96
N PHE A 335 1.74 -5.67 -5.42
CA PHE A 335 1.67 -6.14 -6.80
C PHE A 335 0.27 -5.92 -7.35
N GLY A 336 0.16 -5.19 -8.46
CA GLY A 336 -1.12 -4.78 -9.03
C GLY A 336 -1.44 -5.44 -10.37
N PHE A 337 -2.71 -5.56 -10.69
CA PHE A 337 -3.16 -5.92 -12.03
C PHE A 337 -2.52 -4.99 -13.07
N GLY A 338 -2.17 -5.54 -14.24
CA GLY A 338 -1.31 -4.88 -15.21
C GLY A 338 0.17 -5.22 -15.04
N GLY A 339 0.50 -6.02 -13.99
CA GLY A 339 1.88 -6.39 -13.65
C GLY A 339 2.65 -5.24 -12.99
N HIS A 340 1.95 -4.31 -12.34
CA HIS A 340 2.59 -3.20 -11.62
C HIS A 340 3.11 -3.68 -10.28
N ASN A 341 4.41 -3.52 -10.04
CA ASN A 341 5.03 -3.87 -8.77
C ASN A 341 5.69 -2.64 -8.15
N ALA A 342 5.42 -2.41 -6.87
CA ALA A 342 6.03 -1.35 -6.09
C ALA A 342 6.46 -1.88 -4.72
N CYS A 343 7.59 -1.37 -4.25
CA CYS A 343 8.20 -1.75 -2.97
C CYS A 343 8.79 -0.52 -2.31
N VAL A 344 8.65 -0.43 -0.99
CA VAL A 344 9.29 0.60 -0.16
C VAL A 344 10.03 -0.03 1.00
N ILE A 345 11.16 0.57 1.40
CA ILE A 345 11.94 0.18 2.57
C ILE A 345 11.85 1.28 3.61
N LEU A 346 11.47 0.88 4.83
CA LEU A 346 11.27 1.72 6.00
C LEU A 346 12.25 1.31 7.09
N SER A 347 12.97 2.25 7.70
CA SER A 347 14.12 1.96 8.54
C SER A 347 14.29 2.97 9.68
N LEU A 348 15.10 2.63 10.68
CA LEU A 348 15.67 3.54 11.67
C LEU A 348 17.19 3.60 11.60
N ILE A 349 17.83 2.90 10.67
CA ILE A 349 19.29 2.72 10.64
C ILE A 349 20.02 4.06 10.56
N HIS A 350 19.63 4.93 9.62
CA HIS A 350 20.33 6.20 9.42
C HIS A 350 19.92 7.27 10.44
N ILE A 351 18.74 7.14 11.05
CA ILE A 351 18.28 8.07 12.11
C ILE A 351 18.99 7.77 13.42
N SER A 352 19.19 6.50 13.74
CA SER A 352 19.85 6.06 14.99
C SER A 352 21.37 6.08 14.93
N GLU A 353 21.96 5.96 13.73
CA GLU A 353 23.40 5.98 13.49
C GLU A 353 23.80 7.08 12.47
N PRO A 354 23.81 8.36 12.85
CA PRO A 354 23.99 9.49 11.92
C PRO A 354 25.38 9.57 11.25
N THR A 355 26.25 8.58 11.41
CA THR A 355 27.62 8.58 10.90
C THR A 355 27.84 7.91 9.54
N ARG A 356 26.79 7.35 8.92
CA ARG A 356 26.85 6.80 7.56
C ARG A 356 25.83 7.47 6.66
N HIS A 357 26.33 8.36 5.82
CA HIS A 357 25.64 9.00 4.66
C HIS A 357 24.63 10.12 4.92
N ALA A 358 24.98 11.10 5.77
CA ALA A 358 24.44 12.45 5.63
C ALA A 358 25.29 13.22 4.60
N GLN A 359 25.33 12.78 3.37
CA GLN A 359 25.87 13.54 2.22
C GLN A 359 25.14 13.09 0.96
N ILE A 360 24.06 13.77 0.62
CA ILE A 360 23.80 14.39 -0.70
C ILE A 360 22.62 15.32 -0.52
#